data_6fb2fdd3bca0e177d59ce5553a83e8d9
#
_entry.id   6fb2fdd3bca0e177d59ce5553a83e8d9
#
_cell.length_a   1.000
_cell.length_b   1.000
_cell.length_c   1.000
_cell.angle_alpha   90.00
_cell.angle_beta   90.00
_cell.angle_gamma   90.00
#
_symmetry.space_group_name_H-M   'P 1'
#
loop_
_entity.id
_entity.type
_entity.pdbx_description
1 polymer ?
#
loop_
_entity_poly.entity_id
_entity_poly.type
_entity_poly.pdbx_seq_one_letter_code
_entity_poly.pdbx_strand_id
1 'polypeptide(L)'
;MKYIARHTTLWCLALLTLFTAQLAQARDLPDFTQLVKDAAPGVVNISTTSTVESRGMAGSPFGGQDVPDIFRHFFGDQMPPMIPGAPGYGGSEERHSLGSGFVISRDGYIMTNAHVVDGADEIVVRLNDRRELEATLVGADKKTDVAVLKVDADDLPVLEMGDSDALEVGEWVAAIGSPFGFDHSVTSGIVSAIDRTLPSDAYVPFIQTDVAINPGNSGGPLFNLDGEVVGINSQIYTRSGGFMGVSFAIPINVAMDIADQLKDSGHVNRGWLGVVIQPVSRDLAESFGLDGPRGALISDVTDDSPASRAGLEAGDVVLSVNGDRVEDSSSLPRLVGRVAPGEDITLTVMRDGERRDLDVTVGSWPDEGKAVTGTSKKDDSQVRLGIAISDLDEPMRRQLDVDSGVLVRQVDPRGAAAAAGLSRGDVIVSFNGQDIEDTDALMEAVKDAPTDRAVPVRIVRDGQSLFVALRLETEKQE
;
A
#
# COMPACT_ATOMS: atom_id res chain seq x y z
N MET A 1 78.78 6.70 -4.47
CA MET A 1 77.57 6.06 -5.04
C MET A 1 76.63 5.46 -3.98
N LYS A 2 77.11 4.88 -2.86
CA LYS A 2 76.22 4.28 -1.85
C LYS A 2 75.32 5.27 -1.04
N TYR A 3 75.78 6.54 -0.91
CA TYR A 3 74.96 7.58 -0.17
C TYR A 3 73.84 8.14 -1.04
N ILE A 4 73.96 8.31 -2.32
CA ILE A 4 72.96 8.82 -3.23
C ILE A 4 71.79 7.81 -3.33
N ALA A 5 72.09 6.50 -3.44
CA ALA A 5 71.08 5.46 -3.51
C ALA A 5 70.24 5.35 -2.24
N ARG A 6 70.80 5.67 -1.07
CA ARG A 6 70.10 5.62 0.21
C ARG A 6 69.11 6.80 0.41
N HIS A 7 69.47 7.98 -0.12
CA HIS A 7 68.57 9.15 -0.08
C HIS A 7 67.44 9.02 -1.10
N THR A 8 67.66 8.47 -2.30
CA THR A 8 66.61 8.23 -3.28
C THR A 8 65.59 7.20 -2.79
N THR A 9 66.04 6.12 -2.11
CA THR A 9 65.11 5.11 -1.54
C THR A 9 64.28 5.70 -0.41
N LEU A 10 64.85 6.56 0.45
CA LEU A 10 64.10 7.25 1.51
C LEU A 10 63.07 8.24 0.94
N TRP A 11 63.39 8.97 -0.11
CA TRP A 11 62.45 9.86 -0.78
C TRP A 11 61.33 9.11 -1.50
N CYS A 12 61.63 7.99 -2.15
CA CYS A 12 60.59 7.12 -2.75
C CYS A 12 59.66 6.51 -1.70
N LEU A 13 60.22 6.08 -0.55
CA LEU A 13 59.38 5.59 0.55
C LEU A 13 58.50 6.68 1.13
N ALA A 14 59.02 7.90 1.35
CA ALA A 14 58.27 9.04 1.84
C ALA A 14 57.17 9.49 0.85
N LEU A 15 57.45 9.48 -0.46
CA LEU A 15 56.44 9.74 -1.49
C LEU A 15 55.37 8.63 -1.56
N LEU A 16 55.75 7.37 -1.38
CA LEU A 16 54.84 6.25 -1.38
C LEU A 16 53.91 6.31 -0.14
N THR A 17 54.43 6.68 1.04
CA THR A 17 53.64 6.88 2.27
C THR A 17 52.72 8.10 2.17
N LEU A 18 53.13 9.19 1.53
CA LEU A 18 52.25 10.33 1.24
C LEU A 18 51.14 9.96 0.26
N PHE A 19 51.44 9.15 -0.76
CA PHE A 19 50.44 8.71 -1.74
C PHE A 19 49.42 7.73 -1.13
N THR A 20 49.87 6.83 -0.25
CA THR A 20 48.96 5.92 0.49
C THR A 20 48.13 6.65 1.55
N ALA A 21 48.64 7.73 2.14
CA ALA A 21 47.88 8.57 3.07
C ALA A 21 46.73 9.34 2.39
N GLN A 22 46.88 9.67 1.11
CA GLN A 22 45.79 10.30 0.32
C GLN A 22 44.68 9.30 -0.09
N LEU A 23 44.95 7.99 -0.08
CA LEU A 23 43.96 6.95 -0.37
C LEU A 23 43.14 6.54 0.85
N ALA A 24 43.54 6.96 2.04
CA ALA A 24 42.79 6.75 3.28
C ALA A 24 41.92 7.98 3.64
N GLN A 25 41.20 8.54 2.66
CA GLN A 25 40.06 9.38 3.00
C GLN A 25 38.98 8.45 3.55
N ALA A 26 38.89 8.38 4.89
CA ALA A 26 37.68 7.90 5.52
C ALA A 26 36.53 8.73 4.92
N ARG A 27 35.55 8.11 4.28
CA ARG A 27 34.34 8.82 3.89
C ARG A 27 33.78 9.42 5.16
N ASP A 28 33.74 10.75 5.23
CA ASP A 28 33.13 11.44 6.34
C ASP A 28 31.69 10.97 6.45
N LEU A 29 31.23 10.74 7.69
CA LEU A 29 29.82 10.51 7.94
C LEU A 29 29.04 11.75 7.49
N PRO A 30 27.82 11.60 6.96
CA PRO A 30 27.02 12.73 6.51
C PRO A 30 26.78 13.72 7.65
N ASP A 31 26.98 14.99 7.38
CA ASP A 31 26.69 16.10 8.31
C ASP A 31 25.40 16.80 7.86
N PHE A 32 24.34 16.59 8.60
CA PHE A 32 23.04 17.19 8.33
C PHE A 32 22.88 18.62 8.89
N THR A 33 23.91 19.17 9.53
CA THR A 33 23.81 20.46 10.25
C THR A 33 23.41 21.61 9.33
N GLN A 34 23.99 21.66 8.12
CA GLN A 34 23.68 22.74 7.17
C GLN A 34 22.28 22.53 6.55
N LEU A 35 21.97 21.31 6.12
CA LEU A 35 20.66 20.93 5.61
C LEU A 35 19.55 21.36 6.57
N VAL A 36 19.70 21.04 7.86
CA VAL A 36 18.69 21.40 8.87
C VAL A 36 18.52 22.91 9.00
N LYS A 37 19.61 23.69 8.98
CA LYS A 37 19.51 25.16 9.06
C LYS A 37 18.78 25.77 7.88
N ASP A 38 18.99 25.22 6.69
CA ASP A 38 18.42 25.76 5.46
C ASP A 38 16.97 25.28 5.25
N ALA A 39 16.66 24.05 5.60
CA ALA A 39 15.35 23.43 5.39
C ALA A 39 14.33 23.66 6.52
N ALA A 40 14.80 23.73 7.80
CA ALA A 40 13.90 23.86 8.94
C ALA A 40 12.90 25.04 8.85
N PRO A 41 13.24 26.20 8.28
CA PRO A 41 12.26 27.28 8.12
C PRO A 41 11.03 26.92 7.29
N GLY A 42 11.17 26.02 6.32
CA GLY A 42 10.10 25.55 5.44
C GLY A 42 9.26 24.41 6.01
N VAL A 43 9.67 23.83 7.16
CA VAL A 43 8.92 22.78 7.85
C VAL A 43 7.99 23.42 8.87
N VAL A 44 6.74 22.95 8.94
CA VAL A 44 5.70 23.52 9.80
C VAL A 44 5.12 22.45 10.73
N ASN A 45 4.63 22.90 11.88
CA ASN A 45 3.78 22.08 12.75
C ASN A 45 2.31 22.31 12.36
N ILE A 46 1.53 21.23 12.34
CA ILE A 46 0.10 21.26 12.09
C ILE A 46 -0.63 20.76 13.32
N SER A 47 -1.53 21.59 13.83
CA SER A 47 -2.42 21.27 14.94
C SER A 47 -3.85 21.32 14.43
N THR A 48 -4.63 20.28 14.73
CA THR A 48 -6.04 20.22 14.34
C THR A 48 -6.92 20.04 15.57
N THR A 49 -8.10 20.65 15.52
CA THR A 49 -9.15 20.48 16.53
C THR A 49 -10.38 19.89 15.86
N SER A 50 -10.95 18.85 16.45
CA SER A 50 -12.25 18.28 16.02
C SER A 50 -13.18 18.10 17.20
N THR A 51 -14.46 18.42 17.00
CA THR A 51 -15.53 18.29 18.01
C THR A 51 -16.31 17.01 17.77
N VAL A 52 -16.20 16.03 18.65
CA VAL A 52 -16.98 14.79 18.57
C VAL A 52 -18.22 14.90 19.44
N GLU A 53 -19.40 14.95 18.81
CA GLU A 53 -20.67 14.78 19.53
C GLU A 53 -20.79 13.33 20.02
N SER A 54 -20.70 13.11 21.32
CA SER A 54 -20.97 11.81 21.94
C SER A 54 -22.44 11.43 21.77
N ARG A 55 -22.80 10.75 20.67
CA ARG A 55 -24.07 10.03 20.59
C ARG A 55 -24.02 8.90 21.60
N GLY A 56 -24.68 9.10 22.75
CA GLY A 56 -24.77 8.14 23.83
C GLY A 56 -25.30 6.79 23.36
N MET A 57 -24.41 5.86 23.14
CA MET A 57 -24.69 4.45 23.02
C MET A 57 -24.63 3.84 24.42
N ALA A 58 -25.73 3.93 25.15
CA ALA A 58 -25.93 3.16 26.37
C ALA A 58 -25.90 1.67 26.03
N GLY A 59 -24.81 0.96 26.38
CA GLY A 59 -24.80 -0.49 26.30
C GLY A 59 -23.51 -1.20 25.99
N SER A 60 -22.35 -0.58 26.08
CA SER A 60 -21.09 -1.33 25.97
C SER A 60 -20.49 -1.55 27.36
N PRO A 61 -20.25 -2.81 27.84
CA PRO A 61 -19.69 -3.11 29.15
C PRO A 61 -18.20 -2.77 29.29
N PHE A 62 -17.57 -2.29 28.24
CA PHE A 62 -16.18 -1.86 28.22
C PHE A 62 -16.13 -0.40 27.79
N GLY A 63 -15.89 0.50 28.78
CA GLY A 63 -15.74 1.93 28.55
C GLY A 63 -14.64 2.21 27.50
N GLY A 64 -15.08 2.53 26.27
CA GLY A 64 -14.19 2.94 25.20
C GLY A 64 -13.73 4.38 25.45
N GLN A 65 -12.49 4.59 25.85
CA GLN A 65 -11.83 5.86 25.63
C GLN A 65 -11.47 5.93 24.15
N ASP A 66 -12.05 6.90 23.46
CA ASP A 66 -11.73 7.17 22.06
C ASP A 66 -10.30 7.73 21.98
N VAL A 67 -9.44 6.93 21.42
CA VAL A 67 -8.04 7.30 21.12
C VAL A 67 -8.03 8.16 19.86
N PRO A 68 -7.25 9.26 19.81
CA PRO A 68 -7.12 10.06 18.59
C PRO A 68 -6.77 9.19 17.37
N ASP A 69 -7.40 9.47 16.22
CA ASP A 69 -7.26 8.63 15.03
C ASP A 69 -5.82 8.51 14.52
N ILE A 70 -4.98 9.52 14.77
CA ILE A 70 -3.55 9.47 14.49
C ILE A 70 -2.85 8.33 15.26
N PHE A 71 -3.28 8.05 16.50
CA PHE A 71 -2.75 6.91 17.25
C PHE A 71 -3.24 5.58 16.69
N ARG A 72 -4.48 5.49 16.17
CA ARG A 72 -4.97 4.30 15.47
C ARG A 72 -4.17 4.04 14.20
N HIS A 73 -3.87 5.10 13.44
CA HIS A 73 -3.06 4.99 12.24
C HIS A 73 -1.65 4.48 12.54
N PHE A 74 -1.02 4.97 13.63
CA PHE A 74 0.31 4.53 14.05
C PHE A 74 0.35 3.15 14.72
N PHE A 75 -0.68 2.81 15.51
CA PHE A 75 -0.67 1.64 16.40
C PHE A 75 -1.52 0.47 15.88
N GLY A 76 -2.31 0.66 14.81
CA GLY A 76 -3.28 -0.31 14.33
C GLY A 76 -4.32 -0.66 15.42
N ASP A 77 -5.07 -1.74 15.20
CA ASP A 77 -6.07 -2.23 16.17
C ASP A 77 -5.48 -2.89 17.44
N GLN A 78 -4.15 -2.94 17.57
CA GLN A 78 -3.45 -3.59 18.70
C GLN A 78 -2.95 -2.57 19.73
N MET A 79 -3.86 -1.81 20.34
CA MET A 79 -3.49 -0.94 21.46
C MET A 79 -3.31 -1.72 22.78
N PRO A 80 -2.28 -1.37 23.58
CA PRO A 80 -2.21 -1.85 24.97
C PRO A 80 -3.39 -1.30 25.78
N PRO A 81 -4.01 -2.08 26.70
CA PRO A 81 -5.08 -1.59 27.54
C PRO A 81 -4.58 -0.44 28.42
N MET A 82 -5.08 0.76 28.19
CA MET A 82 -4.83 1.90 29.07
C MET A 82 -5.54 1.72 30.41
N ILE A 83 -4.90 2.16 31.47
CA ILE A 83 -5.25 1.98 32.89
C ILE A 83 -6.68 2.47 33.17
N PRO A 84 -7.55 1.68 33.83
CA PRO A 84 -8.90 2.13 34.23
C PRO A 84 -8.83 3.11 35.40
N GLY A 85 -9.45 4.29 35.28
CA GLY A 85 -9.67 5.11 36.45
C GLY A 85 -9.74 6.64 36.31
N ALA A 86 -10.29 7.19 35.23
CA ALA A 86 -10.68 8.60 35.20
C ALA A 86 -12.20 8.76 35.09
N PRO A 87 -12.87 9.62 35.89
CA PRO A 87 -14.32 9.79 35.87
C PRO A 87 -14.75 10.54 34.62
N GLY A 88 -15.60 9.90 33.77
CA GLY A 88 -16.21 10.53 32.63
C GLY A 88 -17.23 11.59 33.01
N TYR A 89 -17.06 12.80 32.50
CA TYR A 89 -18.10 13.81 32.38
C TYR A 89 -18.56 13.81 30.93
N GLY A 90 -19.85 13.62 30.68
CA GLY A 90 -20.46 13.80 29.38
C GLY A 90 -20.40 15.27 28.98
N GLY A 91 -19.66 15.56 27.96
CA GLY A 91 -19.53 16.83 27.28
C GLY A 91 -18.93 16.58 25.90
N SER A 92 -19.10 17.50 24.97
CA SER A 92 -18.35 17.50 23.71
C SER A 92 -16.85 17.49 24.01
N GLU A 93 -16.15 16.44 23.62
CA GLU A 93 -14.69 16.37 23.77
C GLU A 93 -14.04 16.99 22.53
N GLU A 94 -13.23 18.04 22.75
CA GLU A 94 -12.32 18.54 21.74
C GLU A 94 -11.14 17.58 21.61
N ARG A 95 -10.92 17.06 20.42
CA ARG A 95 -9.77 16.26 20.07
C ARG A 95 -8.74 17.12 19.38
N HIS A 96 -7.50 17.02 19.85
CA HIS A 96 -6.35 17.66 19.21
C HIS A 96 -5.47 16.61 18.56
N SER A 97 -5.16 16.79 17.28
CA SER A 97 -4.14 16.03 16.57
C SER A 97 -2.93 16.92 16.29
N LEU A 98 -1.74 16.31 16.23
CA LEU A 98 -0.50 16.98 15.94
C LEU A 98 0.24 16.25 14.82
N GLY A 99 0.65 17.00 13.82
CA GLY A 99 1.45 16.52 12.70
C GLY A 99 2.46 17.55 12.24
N SER A 100 3.14 17.23 11.17
CA SER A 100 4.05 18.13 10.47
C SER A 100 3.56 18.37 9.04
N GLY A 101 4.10 19.39 8.41
CA GLY A 101 3.94 19.67 6.99
C GLY A 101 5.13 20.47 6.49
N PHE A 102 5.08 20.83 5.24
CA PHE A 102 6.12 21.68 4.64
C PHE A 102 5.55 22.57 3.53
N VAL A 103 6.19 23.71 3.36
CA VAL A 103 5.78 24.74 2.40
C VAL A 103 6.22 24.34 1.00
N ILE A 104 5.27 24.26 0.07
CA ILE A 104 5.50 23.91 -1.34
C ILE A 104 5.41 25.10 -2.28
N SER A 105 4.90 26.25 -1.79
CA SER A 105 4.85 27.47 -2.60
C SER A 105 4.91 28.75 -1.74
N ARG A 106 5.42 29.85 -2.31
CA ARG A 106 5.59 31.14 -1.61
C ARG A 106 4.30 31.79 -1.20
N ASP A 107 3.22 31.50 -1.92
CA ASP A 107 1.88 32.02 -1.68
C ASP A 107 1.07 31.22 -0.64
N GLY A 108 1.69 30.24 0.04
CA GLY A 108 1.12 29.61 1.23
C GLY A 108 0.48 28.24 1.02
N TYR A 109 0.81 27.51 -0.05
CA TYR A 109 0.46 26.09 -0.10
C TYR A 109 1.41 25.25 0.74
N ILE A 110 0.83 24.34 1.52
CA ILE A 110 1.52 23.44 2.45
C ILE A 110 1.06 22.01 2.20
N MET A 111 2.00 21.11 2.17
CA MET A 111 1.75 19.67 2.01
C MET A 111 1.86 18.94 3.34
N THR A 112 0.97 17.97 3.57
CA THR A 112 0.95 17.10 4.75
C THR A 112 0.27 15.78 4.44
N ASN A 113 0.07 14.91 5.42
CA ASN A 113 -0.74 13.70 5.26
C ASN A 113 -2.25 13.97 5.42
N ALA A 114 -3.06 13.18 4.71
CA ALA A 114 -4.51 13.27 4.79
C ALA A 114 -5.02 12.91 6.21
N HIS A 115 -4.43 11.89 6.85
CA HIS A 115 -4.81 11.49 8.21
C HIS A 115 -4.53 12.55 9.28
N VAL A 116 -3.59 13.49 9.05
CA VAL A 116 -3.29 14.60 9.97
C VAL A 116 -4.45 15.58 10.05
N VAL A 117 -5.18 15.75 8.95
CA VAL A 117 -6.26 16.76 8.82
C VAL A 117 -7.65 16.12 8.71
N ASP A 118 -7.76 14.81 8.81
CA ASP A 118 -9.03 14.09 8.65
C ASP A 118 -10.01 14.45 9.78
N GLY A 119 -11.21 14.89 9.39
CA GLY A 119 -12.26 15.29 10.32
C GLY A 119 -11.96 16.53 11.16
N ALA A 120 -10.98 17.35 10.78
CA ALA A 120 -10.66 18.58 11.48
C ALA A 120 -11.71 19.67 11.24
N ASP A 121 -12.21 20.30 12.33
CA ASP A 121 -13.06 21.50 12.28
C ASP A 121 -12.20 22.75 12.12
N GLU A 122 -10.99 22.76 12.72
CA GLU A 122 -10.03 23.85 12.66
C GLU A 122 -8.63 23.29 12.44
N ILE A 123 -7.87 23.96 11.56
CA ILE A 123 -6.48 23.60 11.23
C ILE A 123 -5.61 24.85 11.47
N VAL A 124 -4.61 24.70 12.35
CA VAL A 124 -3.64 25.74 12.67
C VAL A 124 -2.25 25.29 12.25
N VAL A 125 -1.59 26.10 11.43
CA VAL A 125 -0.21 25.91 11.00
C VAL A 125 0.70 26.83 11.80
N ARG A 126 1.66 26.26 12.52
CA ARG A 126 2.69 27.02 13.23
C ARG A 126 4.01 26.94 12.47
N LEU A 127 4.50 28.12 12.08
CA LEU A 127 5.78 28.28 11.39
C LEU A 127 6.96 28.20 12.37
N ASN A 128 8.17 28.07 11.82
CA ASN A 128 9.42 28.04 12.61
C ASN A 128 9.66 29.34 13.42
N ASP A 129 9.20 30.48 12.93
CA ASP A 129 9.26 31.77 13.63
C ASP A 129 8.16 31.96 14.69
N ARG A 130 7.38 30.90 14.97
CA ARG A 130 6.26 30.80 15.93
C ARG A 130 5.01 31.58 15.54
N ARG A 131 4.90 32.09 14.32
CA ARG A 131 3.61 32.57 13.81
C ARG A 131 2.65 31.39 13.67
N GLU A 132 1.43 31.59 14.15
CA GLU A 132 0.31 30.67 13.98
C GLU A 132 -0.64 31.24 12.92
N LEU A 133 -0.95 30.46 11.93
CA LEU A 133 -1.79 30.81 10.80
C LEU A 133 -2.94 29.80 10.70
N GLU A 134 -4.16 30.31 10.58
CA GLU A 134 -5.30 29.46 10.24
C GLU A 134 -5.13 28.95 8.80
N ALA A 135 -5.35 27.65 8.60
CA ALA A 135 -5.21 27.00 7.32
C ALA A 135 -6.53 26.46 6.81
N THR A 136 -6.75 26.61 5.52
CA THR A 136 -7.90 26.03 4.81
C THR A 136 -7.46 24.75 4.11
N LEU A 137 -8.25 23.67 4.24
CA LEU A 137 -8.03 22.44 3.49
C LEU A 137 -8.40 22.67 2.03
N VAL A 138 -7.42 22.59 1.13
CA VAL A 138 -7.64 22.67 -0.33
C VAL A 138 -8.21 21.35 -0.83
N GLY A 139 -7.65 20.23 -0.38
CA GLY A 139 -8.12 18.88 -0.66
C GLY A 139 -7.28 17.85 0.05
N ALA A 140 -7.84 16.65 0.20
CA ALA A 140 -7.16 15.50 0.79
C ALA A 140 -7.52 14.23 0.04
N ASP A 141 -6.52 13.39 -0.16
CA ASP A 141 -6.68 12.08 -0.75
C ASP A 141 -6.30 10.98 0.25
N LYS A 142 -7.30 10.28 0.77
CA LYS A 142 -7.12 9.21 1.76
C LYS A 142 -6.41 7.97 1.20
N LYS A 143 -6.46 7.74 -0.12
CA LYS A 143 -5.86 6.56 -0.75
C LYS A 143 -4.35 6.67 -0.92
N THR A 144 -3.83 7.88 -1.01
CA THR A 144 -2.38 8.14 -1.03
C THR A 144 -1.88 8.81 0.24
N ASP A 145 -2.80 9.15 1.16
CA ASP A 145 -2.51 9.82 2.42
C ASP A 145 -1.82 11.19 2.21
N VAL A 146 -2.22 11.94 1.19
CA VAL A 146 -1.70 13.29 0.87
C VAL A 146 -2.79 14.32 1.05
N ALA A 147 -2.47 15.45 1.69
CA ALA A 147 -3.34 16.62 1.80
C ALA A 147 -2.58 17.91 1.46
N VAL A 148 -3.32 18.87 0.91
CA VAL A 148 -2.84 20.22 0.62
C VAL A 148 -3.65 21.23 1.42
N LEU A 149 -2.92 22.09 2.14
CA LEU A 149 -3.47 23.21 2.90
C LEU A 149 -3.11 24.53 2.25
N LYS A 150 -3.88 25.56 2.54
CA LYS A 150 -3.61 26.95 2.15
C LYS A 150 -3.67 27.85 3.37
N VAL A 151 -2.62 28.63 3.58
CA VAL A 151 -2.57 29.71 4.58
C VAL A 151 -2.53 31.07 3.87
N ASP A 152 -3.05 32.09 4.52
CA ASP A 152 -3.00 33.47 4.03
C ASP A 152 -1.69 34.14 4.49
N ALA A 153 -0.63 33.85 3.74
CA ALA A 153 0.70 34.41 3.99
C ALA A 153 1.52 34.40 2.70
N ASP A 154 2.32 35.45 2.52
CA ASP A 154 3.25 35.62 1.40
C ASP A 154 4.70 35.42 1.86
N ASP A 155 5.58 35.16 0.89
CA ASP A 155 7.03 35.03 1.08
C ASP A 155 7.43 33.93 2.09
N LEU A 156 6.67 32.84 2.11
CA LEU A 156 7.03 31.68 2.92
C LEU A 156 8.28 30.99 2.37
N PRO A 157 9.13 30.41 3.27
CA PRO A 157 10.30 29.64 2.86
C PRO A 157 9.87 28.30 2.22
N VAL A 158 10.00 28.21 0.91
CA VAL A 158 9.65 27.02 0.11
C VAL A 158 10.79 26.03 0.16
N LEU A 159 10.48 24.74 0.33
CA LEU A 159 11.44 23.66 0.21
C LEU A 159 11.65 23.27 -1.25
N GLU A 160 12.85 22.84 -1.58
CA GLU A 160 13.19 22.31 -2.89
C GLU A 160 12.71 20.85 -2.99
N MET A 161 11.99 20.53 -4.09
CA MET A 161 11.52 19.17 -4.36
C MET A 161 12.57 18.44 -5.19
N GLY A 162 12.99 17.28 -4.71
CA GLY A 162 13.91 16.38 -5.41
C GLY A 162 13.18 15.40 -6.32
N ASP A 163 13.91 14.41 -6.78
CA ASP A 163 13.40 13.32 -7.62
C ASP A 163 13.42 11.99 -6.83
N SER A 164 12.23 11.53 -6.41
CA SER A 164 12.11 10.27 -5.68
C SER A 164 12.36 9.03 -6.53
N ASP A 165 12.25 9.13 -7.87
CA ASP A 165 12.48 8.01 -8.77
C ASP A 165 13.99 7.77 -9.01
N ALA A 166 14.82 8.76 -8.67
CA ALA A 166 16.28 8.65 -8.72
C ALA A 166 16.90 8.05 -7.46
N LEU A 167 16.13 7.85 -6.37
CA LEU A 167 16.65 7.31 -5.11
C LEU A 167 17.14 5.87 -5.26
N GLU A 168 18.29 5.60 -4.63
CA GLU A 168 18.87 4.25 -4.54
C GLU A 168 18.86 3.71 -3.11
N VAL A 169 18.72 2.40 -2.96
CA VAL A 169 18.82 1.71 -1.67
C VAL A 169 20.23 1.90 -1.09
N GLY A 170 20.30 2.35 0.15
CA GLY A 170 21.54 2.66 0.84
C GLY A 170 21.89 4.15 0.90
N GLU A 171 21.17 5.02 0.20
CA GLU A 171 21.34 6.47 0.29
C GLU A 171 20.91 7.01 1.65
N TRP A 172 21.65 8.01 2.13
CA TRP A 172 21.32 8.70 3.37
C TRP A 172 20.14 9.64 3.18
N VAL A 173 19.22 9.58 4.15
CA VAL A 173 18.04 10.46 4.21
C VAL A 173 17.83 10.98 5.62
N ALA A 174 17.17 12.14 5.74
CA ALA A 174 16.84 12.76 7.01
C ALA A 174 15.38 13.21 7.04
N ALA A 175 14.70 12.98 8.14
CA ALA A 175 13.36 13.51 8.40
C ALA A 175 13.45 14.71 9.34
N ILE A 176 12.71 15.76 9.02
CA ILE A 176 12.49 16.90 9.90
C ILE A 176 11.00 16.96 10.22
N GLY A 177 10.65 17.05 11.50
CA GLY A 177 9.28 17.16 11.94
C GLY A 177 9.19 17.86 13.29
N SER A 178 7.97 18.03 13.79
CA SER A 178 7.67 18.65 15.07
C SER A 178 6.94 17.64 15.99
N PRO A 179 7.61 16.57 16.44
CA PRO A 179 7.00 15.55 17.27
C PRO A 179 6.56 16.14 18.61
N PHE A 180 5.39 15.75 19.09
CA PHE A 180 4.82 16.19 20.37
C PHE A 180 4.65 17.71 20.51
N GLY A 181 4.66 18.47 19.40
CA GLY A 181 4.57 19.94 19.44
C GLY A 181 5.85 20.66 19.89
N PHE A 182 6.99 19.94 19.99
CA PHE A 182 8.30 20.55 20.26
C PHE A 182 8.85 21.25 19.01
N ASP A 183 9.80 22.18 19.22
CA ASP A 183 10.60 22.76 18.15
C ASP A 183 11.31 21.64 17.39
N HIS A 184 11.44 21.76 16.08
CA HIS A 184 11.90 20.74 15.13
C HIS A 184 12.82 19.64 15.67
N SER A 185 12.45 18.39 15.41
CA SER A 185 13.30 17.22 15.66
C SER A 185 13.81 16.68 14.33
N VAL A 186 15.08 16.28 14.31
CA VAL A 186 15.73 15.71 13.14
C VAL A 186 16.11 14.28 13.45
N THR A 187 15.75 13.38 12.56
CA THR A 187 16.19 11.98 12.58
C THR A 187 16.78 11.62 11.23
N SER A 188 17.75 10.72 11.19
CA SER A 188 18.41 10.30 9.94
C SER A 188 18.56 8.79 9.88
N GLY A 189 18.70 8.28 8.68
CA GLY A 189 18.88 6.88 8.38
C GLY A 189 19.20 6.70 6.89
N ILE A 190 18.89 5.54 6.36
CA ILE A 190 19.09 5.22 4.94
C ILE A 190 17.80 4.75 4.28
N VAL A 191 17.76 4.84 2.96
CA VAL A 191 16.76 4.15 2.15
C VAL A 191 17.01 2.64 2.26
N SER A 192 16.07 1.93 2.88
CA SER A 192 16.16 0.47 3.09
C SER A 192 15.57 -0.32 1.93
N ALA A 193 14.55 0.21 1.27
CA ALA A 193 13.92 -0.34 0.06
C ALA A 193 13.11 0.76 -0.64
N ILE A 194 12.83 0.55 -1.92
CA ILE A 194 11.92 1.37 -2.73
C ILE A 194 10.75 0.51 -3.21
N ASP A 195 9.69 1.14 -3.73
CA ASP A 195 8.51 0.48 -4.31
C ASP A 195 7.79 -0.51 -3.36
N ARG A 196 7.80 -0.21 -2.04
CA ARG A 196 7.07 -1.04 -1.08
C ARG A 196 5.58 -0.76 -1.14
N THR A 197 4.78 -1.80 -1.38
CA THR A 197 3.32 -1.74 -1.27
C THR A 197 2.88 -2.28 0.07
N LEU A 198 2.01 -1.55 0.75
CA LEU A 198 1.39 -1.99 1.99
C LEU A 198 -0.04 -2.49 1.71
N PRO A 199 -0.55 -3.47 2.48
CA PRO A 199 -1.86 -4.06 2.21
C PRO A 199 -3.03 -3.08 2.21
N SER A 200 -2.93 -1.98 2.98
CA SER A 200 -3.93 -0.91 3.07
C SER A 200 -3.80 0.14 1.97
N ASP A 201 -2.64 0.23 1.29
CA ASP A 201 -2.27 1.41 0.50
C ASP A 201 -1.70 1.02 -0.87
N ALA A 202 -2.52 0.37 -1.69
CA ALA A 202 -2.11 -0.18 -3.00
C ALA A 202 -1.68 0.88 -4.04
N TYR A 203 -1.98 2.17 -3.80
CA TYR A 203 -1.67 3.25 -4.73
C TYR A 203 -0.32 3.93 -4.49
N VAL A 204 0.34 3.64 -3.36
CA VAL A 204 1.60 4.29 -2.97
C VAL A 204 2.77 3.32 -3.05
N PRO A 205 3.80 3.59 -3.87
CA PRO A 205 5.06 2.84 -3.90
C PRO A 205 6.00 3.38 -2.81
N PHE A 206 5.75 3.04 -1.54
CA PHE A 206 6.47 3.64 -0.41
C PHE A 206 7.99 3.48 -0.49
N ILE A 207 8.69 4.53 -0.07
CA ILE A 207 10.10 4.50 0.29
C ILE A 207 10.18 3.93 1.71
N GLN A 208 10.83 2.79 1.89
CA GLN A 208 11.12 2.23 3.21
C GLN A 208 12.45 2.77 3.71
N THR A 209 12.49 3.24 4.96
CA THR A 209 13.72 3.74 5.61
C THR A 209 13.86 3.18 7.03
N ASP A 210 15.02 3.36 7.64
CA ASP A 210 15.26 3.16 9.08
C ASP A 210 15.32 4.47 9.87
N VAL A 211 14.88 5.57 9.25
CA VAL A 211 14.71 6.87 9.90
C VAL A 211 13.68 6.75 11.03
N ALA A 212 14.03 7.18 12.22
CA ALA A 212 13.15 7.09 13.37
C ALA A 212 11.98 8.09 13.25
N ILE A 213 10.80 7.56 12.98
CA ILE A 213 9.54 8.32 12.92
C ILE A 213 8.74 8.07 14.20
N ASN A 214 8.20 9.15 14.76
CA ASN A 214 7.35 9.15 15.96
C ASN A 214 6.12 10.02 15.69
N PRO A 215 5.03 9.89 16.49
CA PRO A 215 3.86 10.75 16.39
C PRO A 215 4.22 12.23 16.37
N GLY A 216 3.76 12.95 15.36
CA GLY A 216 4.09 14.35 15.07
C GLY A 216 5.09 14.56 13.92
N ASN A 217 5.85 13.53 13.50
CA ASN A 217 6.69 13.61 12.30
C ASN A 217 5.89 13.30 11.01
N SER A 218 4.71 12.67 11.11
CA SER A 218 3.84 12.40 9.96
C SER A 218 3.46 13.68 9.23
N GLY A 219 3.50 13.65 7.92
CA GLY A 219 3.29 14.81 7.04
C GLY A 219 4.53 15.66 6.84
N GLY A 220 5.58 15.47 7.66
CA GLY A 220 6.86 16.16 7.50
C GLY A 220 7.70 15.60 6.35
N PRO A 221 8.65 16.41 5.82
CA PRO A 221 9.48 16.02 4.68
C PRO A 221 10.56 14.99 5.06
N LEU A 222 10.88 14.13 4.10
CA LEU A 222 12.07 13.30 4.05
C LEU A 222 13.03 13.92 3.02
N PHE A 223 14.27 14.19 3.43
CA PHE A 223 15.28 14.86 2.61
C PHE A 223 16.37 13.90 2.16
N ASN A 224 16.93 14.14 0.97
CA ASN A 224 18.23 13.60 0.56
C ASN A 224 19.39 14.46 1.14
N LEU A 225 20.65 14.11 0.83
CA LEU A 225 21.82 14.86 1.31
C LEU A 225 21.98 16.24 0.65
N ASP A 226 21.35 16.47 -0.48
CA ASP A 226 21.39 17.75 -1.21
C ASP A 226 20.39 18.77 -0.61
N GLY A 227 19.56 18.33 0.36
CA GLY A 227 18.55 19.15 1.02
C GLY A 227 17.23 19.25 0.28
N GLU A 228 17.02 18.38 -0.69
CA GLU A 228 15.80 18.28 -1.47
C GLU A 228 14.83 17.30 -0.81
N VAL A 229 13.53 17.61 -0.86
CA VAL A 229 12.47 16.73 -0.36
C VAL A 229 12.27 15.58 -1.34
N VAL A 230 12.48 14.36 -0.88
CA VAL A 230 12.30 13.13 -1.67
C VAL A 230 11.10 12.29 -1.23
N GLY A 231 10.46 12.67 -0.11
CA GLY A 231 9.24 11.99 0.34
C GLY A 231 8.54 12.71 1.48
N ILE A 232 7.34 12.20 1.83
CA ILE A 232 6.55 12.62 2.98
C ILE A 232 6.53 11.48 3.98
N ASN A 233 6.97 11.72 5.22
CA ASN A 233 6.89 10.72 6.27
C ASN A 233 5.41 10.41 6.58
N SER A 234 4.99 9.15 6.48
CA SER A 234 3.59 8.75 6.65
C SER A 234 3.42 7.81 7.84
N GLN A 235 3.97 6.61 7.79
CA GLN A 235 3.66 5.58 8.78
C GLN A 235 4.88 4.74 9.15
N ILE A 236 4.73 3.95 10.24
CA ILE A 236 5.75 3.00 10.70
C ILE A 236 5.19 1.58 10.75
N TYR A 237 6.06 0.58 10.56
CA TYR A 237 5.70 -0.78 10.94
C TYR A 237 5.93 -0.96 12.45
N THR A 238 4.87 -1.30 13.19
CA THR A 238 4.96 -1.43 14.64
C THR A 238 4.05 -2.55 15.16
N ARG A 239 4.48 -3.18 16.27
CA ARG A 239 3.68 -4.12 17.08
C ARG A 239 3.41 -3.61 18.49
N SER A 240 4.15 -2.62 18.91
CA SER A 240 4.10 -2.07 20.26
C SER A 240 3.75 -0.59 20.29
N GLY A 241 3.55 0.02 19.10
CA GLY A 241 3.25 1.42 18.95
C GLY A 241 4.46 2.35 18.90
N GLY A 242 5.66 1.85 19.09
CA GLY A 242 6.91 2.60 18.94
C GLY A 242 7.64 2.22 17.66
N PHE A 243 8.57 3.08 17.25
CA PHE A 243 9.47 2.82 16.13
C PHE A 243 10.28 1.53 16.35
N MET A 244 10.29 0.64 15.36
CA MET A 244 10.95 -0.67 15.38
C MET A 244 11.96 -0.85 14.24
N GLY A 245 12.53 0.25 13.73
CA GLY A 245 13.52 0.20 12.64
C GLY A 245 12.94 0.18 11.24
N VAL A 246 11.64 0.37 11.06
CA VAL A 246 10.98 0.41 9.74
C VAL A 246 9.99 1.56 9.69
N SER A 247 10.23 2.48 8.76
CA SER A 247 9.38 3.61 8.45
C SER A 247 9.07 3.64 6.95
N PHE A 248 7.97 4.30 6.60
CA PHE A 248 7.51 4.46 5.24
C PHE A 248 7.25 5.93 4.92
N ALA A 249 7.74 6.36 3.77
CA ALA A 249 7.49 7.69 3.22
C ALA A 249 6.82 7.58 1.84
N ILE A 250 5.89 8.48 1.57
CA ILE A 250 5.26 8.65 0.26
C ILE A 250 6.28 9.33 -0.65
N PRO A 251 6.60 8.78 -1.84
CA PRO A 251 7.54 9.42 -2.78
C PRO A 251 7.07 10.81 -3.19
N ILE A 252 8.00 11.76 -3.25
CA ILE A 252 7.64 13.16 -3.54
C ILE A 252 7.04 13.34 -4.92
N ASN A 253 7.49 12.61 -5.95
CA ASN A 253 6.91 12.68 -7.30
C ASN A 253 5.42 12.32 -7.27
N VAL A 254 5.05 11.24 -6.56
CA VAL A 254 3.64 10.86 -6.37
C VAL A 254 2.86 11.92 -5.60
N ALA A 255 3.44 12.48 -4.54
CA ALA A 255 2.78 13.49 -3.73
C ALA A 255 2.54 14.80 -4.49
N MET A 256 3.48 15.21 -5.34
CA MET A 256 3.33 16.41 -6.17
C MET A 256 2.25 16.25 -7.24
N ASP A 257 2.20 15.09 -7.92
CA ASP A 257 1.13 14.79 -8.88
C ASP A 257 -0.27 14.86 -8.23
N ILE A 258 -0.38 14.36 -7.00
CA ILE A 258 -1.61 14.42 -6.20
C ILE A 258 -1.91 15.87 -5.79
N ALA A 259 -0.91 16.60 -5.30
CA ALA A 259 -1.07 17.99 -4.86
C ALA A 259 -1.55 18.92 -5.99
N ASP A 260 -1.06 18.70 -7.20
CA ASP A 260 -1.49 19.49 -8.36
C ASP A 260 -2.97 19.21 -8.69
N GLN A 261 -3.42 17.95 -8.68
CA GLN A 261 -4.82 17.62 -8.86
C GLN A 261 -5.70 18.20 -7.73
N LEU A 262 -5.25 18.14 -6.47
CA LEU A 262 -5.97 18.71 -5.35
C LEU A 262 -6.09 20.24 -5.46
N LYS A 263 -5.04 20.94 -5.93
CA LYS A 263 -5.10 22.38 -6.17
C LYS A 263 -6.05 22.76 -7.30
N ASP A 264 -6.09 21.95 -8.36
CA ASP A 264 -6.89 22.26 -9.56
C ASP A 264 -8.37 21.94 -9.36
N SER A 265 -8.71 20.85 -8.69
CA SER A 265 -10.09 20.34 -8.63
C SER A 265 -10.61 20.04 -7.22
N GLY A 266 -9.75 20.08 -6.19
CA GLY A 266 -10.08 19.72 -4.81
C GLY A 266 -10.17 18.20 -4.57
N HIS A 267 -10.04 17.38 -5.61
CA HIS A 267 -10.11 15.92 -5.53
C HIS A 267 -9.19 15.23 -6.53
N VAL A 268 -8.90 13.96 -6.31
CA VAL A 268 -8.05 13.16 -7.19
C VAL A 268 -8.89 12.26 -8.08
N ASN A 269 -8.74 12.43 -9.39
CA ASN A 269 -9.38 11.59 -10.37
C ASN A 269 -8.48 10.39 -10.69
N ARG A 270 -8.95 9.17 -10.38
CA ARG A 270 -8.22 7.94 -10.67
C ARG A 270 -8.90 7.11 -11.72
N GLY A 271 -8.06 6.56 -12.58
CA GLY A 271 -8.50 5.51 -13.48
C GLY A 271 -8.97 4.27 -12.74
N TRP A 272 -10.04 3.67 -13.22
CA TRP A 272 -10.66 2.47 -12.69
C TRP A 272 -10.98 1.48 -13.80
N LEU A 273 -10.74 0.19 -13.56
CA LEU A 273 -11.05 -0.90 -14.49
C LEU A 273 -12.29 -1.69 -14.09
N GLY A 274 -12.54 -1.85 -12.79
CA GLY A 274 -13.59 -2.71 -12.26
C GLY A 274 -13.19 -4.18 -12.23
N VAL A 275 -12.04 -4.46 -11.65
CA VAL A 275 -11.53 -5.84 -11.50
C VAL A 275 -11.13 -6.08 -10.05
N VAL A 276 -11.24 -7.34 -9.62
CA VAL A 276 -10.62 -7.85 -8.41
C VAL A 276 -9.33 -8.56 -8.81
N ILE A 277 -8.24 -8.25 -8.14
CA ILE A 277 -6.91 -8.79 -8.47
C ILE A 277 -6.32 -9.58 -7.30
N GLN A 278 -5.44 -10.52 -7.63
CA GLN A 278 -4.66 -11.24 -6.64
C GLN A 278 -3.21 -11.44 -7.10
N PRO A 279 -2.26 -11.65 -6.15
CA PRO A 279 -0.88 -11.99 -6.47
C PRO A 279 -0.77 -13.33 -7.19
N VAL A 280 0.17 -13.41 -8.13
CA VAL A 280 0.51 -14.65 -8.83
C VAL A 280 1.55 -15.41 -8.02
N SER A 281 1.16 -16.53 -7.38
CA SER A 281 2.12 -17.45 -6.75
C SER A 281 2.87 -18.27 -7.80
N ARG A 282 3.94 -18.97 -7.39
CA ARG A 282 4.68 -19.84 -8.32
C ARG A 282 3.80 -20.93 -8.94
N ASP A 283 2.94 -21.54 -8.14
CA ASP A 283 2.05 -22.61 -8.62
C ASP A 283 0.94 -22.07 -9.53
N LEU A 284 0.44 -20.85 -9.25
CA LEU A 284 -0.47 -20.14 -10.16
C LEU A 284 0.24 -19.77 -11.46
N ALA A 285 1.47 -19.28 -11.42
CA ALA A 285 2.24 -19.00 -12.63
C ALA A 285 2.37 -20.24 -13.52
N GLU A 286 2.72 -21.40 -12.93
CA GLU A 286 2.78 -22.68 -13.65
C GLU A 286 1.41 -23.03 -14.26
N SER A 287 0.32 -22.87 -13.51
CA SER A 287 -1.04 -23.24 -13.96
C SER A 287 -1.56 -22.37 -15.09
N PHE A 288 -1.15 -21.09 -15.17
CA PHE A 288 -1.50 -20.14 -16.23
C PHE A 288 -0.46 -20.07 -17.36
N GLY A 289 0.60 -20.90 -17.34
CA GLY A 289 1.61 -20.96 -18.40
C GLY A 289 2.58 -19.77 -18.40
N LEU A 290 2.83 -19.16 -17.25
CA LEU A 290 3.79 -18.08 -17.07
C LEU A 290 5.18 -18.62 -16.74
N ASP A 291 6.24 -17.89 -17.17
CA ASP A 291 7.66 -18.24 -16.86
C ASP A 291 8.02 -17.99 -15.39
N GLY A 292 7.14 -17.32 -14.61
CA GLY A 292 7.41 -17.00 -13.21
C GLY A 292 6.27 -16.20 -12.55
N PRO A 293 6.35 -15.98 -11.23
CA PRO A 293 5.31 -15.33 -10.43
C PRO A 293 5.34 -13.81 -10.64
N ARG A 294 4.76 -13.33 -11.74
CA ARG A 294 4.67 -11.91 -12.11
C ARG A 294 3.31 -11.60 -12.69
N GLY A 295 2.96 -10.31 -12.70
CA GLY A 295 1.67 -9.83 -13.20
C GLY A 295 0.61 -9.75 -12.11
N ALA A 296 -0.58 -9.31 -12.51
CA ALA A 296 -1.78 -9.26 -11.68
C ALA A 296 -2.82 -10.23 -12.21
N LEU A 297 -3.16 -11.26 -11.43
CA LEU A 297 -4.20 -12.21 -11.82
C LEU A 297 -5.56 -11.58 -11.54
N ILE A 298 -6.41 -11.51 -12.54
CA ILE A 298 -7.80 -11.07 -12.43
C ILE A 298 -8.60 -12.22 -11.82
N SER A 299 -9.06 -12.05 -10.59
CA SER A 299 -9.90 -13.06 -9.92
C SER A 299 -11.39 -12.82 -10.17
N ASP A 300 -11.77 -11.58 -10.49
CA ASP A 300 -13.14 -11.23 -10.82
C ASP A 300 -13.21 -9.95 -11.66
N VAL A 301 -14.30 -9.80 -12.44
CA VAL A 301 -14.57 -8.63 -13.29
C VAL A 301 -15.97 -8.13 -12.98
N THR A 302 -16.06 -6.87 -12.54
CA THR A 302 -17.33 -6.23 -12.22
C THR A 302 -18.16 -6.04 -13.50
N ASP A 303 -19.44 -6.38 -13.46
CA ASP A 303 -20.38 -6.19 -14.57
C ASP A 303 -20.46 -4.71 -14.98
N ASP A 304 -20.65 -4.45 -16.26
CA ASP A 304 -20.74 -3.10 -16.83
C ASP A 304 -19.52 -2.21 -16.56
N SER A 305 -18.40 -2.78 -16.10
CA SER A 305 -17.14 -2.07 -15.88
C SER A 305 -16.38 -1.81 -17.18
N PRO A 306 -15.36 -0.90 -17.18
CA PRO A 306 -14.40 -0.78 -18.27
C PRO A 306 -13.75 -2.10 -18.68
N ALA A 307 -13.35 -2.91 -17.69
CA ALA A 307 -12.74 -4.22 -17.91
C ALA A 307 -13.70 -5.19 -18.61
N SER A 308 -14.96 -5.27 -18.13
CA SER A 308 -16.00 -6.11 -18.75
C SER A 308 -16.26 -5.72 -20.20
N ARG A 309 -16.39 -4.40 -20.47
CA ARG A 309 -16.60 -3.89 -21.85
C ARG A 309 -15.44 -4.16 -22.80
N ALA A 310 -14.22 -4.20 -22.26
CA ALA A 310 -12.99 -4.51 -23.01
C ALA A 310 -12.78 -6.01 -23.22
N GLY A 311 -13.60 -6.86 -22.60
CA GLY A 311 -13.50 -8.30 -22.69
C GLY A 311 -12.39 -8.89 -21.80
N LEU A 312 -12.01 -8.23 -20.68
CA LEU A 312 -11.25 -8.89 -19.62
C LEU A 312 -12.13 -9.95 -18.97
N GLU A 313 -11.49 -11.04 -18.56
CA GLU A 313 -12.14 -12.18 -17.93
C GLU A 313 -11.40 -12.61 -16.67
N ALA A 314 -12.12 -13.25 -15.74
CA ALA A 314 -11.48 -13.89 -14.60
C ALA A 314 -10.55 -15.02 -15.10
N GLY A 315 -9.30 -15.04 -14.61
CA GLY A 315 -8.25 -15.93 -15.09
C GLY A 315 -7.22 -15.23 -16.00
N ASP A 316 -7.49 -14.03 -16.49
CA ASP A 316 -6.46 -13.22 -17.15
C ASP A 316 -5.35 -12.84 -16.19
N VAL A 317 -4.11 -12.89 -16.63
CA VAL A 317 -2.99 -12.31 -15.89
C VAL A 317 -2.48 -11.09 -16.66
N VAL A 318 -2.69 -9.90 -16.09
CA VAL A 318 -2.19 -8.64 -16.70
C VAL A 318 -0.68 -8.56 -16.52
N LEU A 319 0.05 -8.46 -17.65
CA LEU A 319 1.52 -8.44 -17.71
C LEU A 319 2.10 -7.05 -17.97
N SER A 320 1.33 -6.17 -18.67
CA SER A 320 1.74 -4.79 -18.89
C SER A 320 0.53 -3.87 -19.12
N VAL A 321 0.74 -2.57 -18.87
CA VAL A 321 -0.18 -1.46 -19.15
C VAL A 321 0.57 -0.47 -20.02
N ASN A 322 0.12 -0.20 -21.24
CA ASN A 322 0.80 0.68 -22.21
C ASN A 322 2.28 0.33 -22.45
N GLY A 323 2.66 -0.95 -22.28
CA GLY A 323 4.04 -1.43 -22.37
C GLY A 323 4.83 -1.40 -21.05
N ASP A 324 4.36 -0.69 -20.02
CA ASP A 324 4.94 -0.70 -18.68
C ASP A 324 4.63 -2.03 -17.99
N ARG A 325 5.65 -2.69 -17.47
CA ARG A 325 5.50 -4.02 -16.88
C ARG A 325 4.74 -4.00 -15.58
N VAL A 326 3.87 -5.00 -15.40
CA VAL A 326 3.24 -5.34 -14.14
C VAL A 326 4.09 -6.41 -13.47
N GLU A 327 4.98 -5.99 -12.58
CA GLU A 327 5.90 -6.92 -11.88
C GLU A 327 5.16 -7.78 -10.86
N ASP A 328 4.20 -7.18 -10.15
CA ASP A 328 3.32 -7.85 -9.19
C ASP A 328 1.89 -7.25 -9.24
N SER A 329 0.96 -7.85 -8.50
CA SER A 329 -0.44 -7.40 -8.49
C SER A 329 -0.63 -5.96 -8.00
N SER A 330 0.26 -5.44 -7.15
CA SER A 330 0.19 -4.07 -6.63
C SER A 330 0.58 -3.02 -7.65
N SER A 331 1.30 -3.40 -8.70
CA SER A 331 1.69 -2.50 -9.80
C SER A 331 0.50 -2.09 -10.66
N LEU A 332 -0.49 -2.98 -10.84
CA LEU A 332 -1.64 -2.69 -11.72
C LEU A 332 -2.51 -1.51 -11.25
N PRO A 333 -2.93 -1.39 -9.97
CA PRO A 333 -3.68 -0.23 -9.49
C PRO A 333 -2.92 1.10 -9.67
N ARG A 334 -1.59 1.09 -9.50
CA ARG A 334 -0.75 2.28 -9.66
C ARG A 334 -0.67 2.74 -11.11
N LEU A 335 -0.43 1.80 -12.04
CA LEU A 335 -0.34 2.11 -13.48
C LEU A 335 -1.69 2.62 -14.03
N VAL A 336 -2.78 1.97 -13.67
CA VAL A 336 -4.13 2.36 -14.09
C VAL A 336 -4.57 3.65 -13.41
N GLY A 337 -4.30 3.82 -12.11
CA GLY A 337 -4.71 4.98 -11.33
C GLY A 337 -4.07 6.31 -11.79
N ARG A 338 -2.96 6.28 -12.52
CA ARG A 338 -2.32 7.46 -13.13
C ARG A 338 -2.99 7.92 -14.43
N VAL A 339 -3.80 7.06 -15.04
CA VAL A 339 -4.49 7.37 -16.29
C VAL A 339 -5.80 8.10 -15.99
N ALA A 340 -6.07 9.18 -16.71
CA ALA A 340 -7.30 9.93 -16.51
C ALA A 340 -8.53 9.12 -16.99
N PRO A 341 -9.66 9.20 -16.26
CA PRO A 341 -10.91 8.58 -16.74
C PRO A 341 -11.28 9.09 -18.14
N GLY A 342 -11.62 8.15 -19.02
CA GLY A 342 -11.94 8.41 -20.44
C GLY A 342 -10.78 8.24 -21.39
N GLU A 343 -9.56 8.07 -20.91
CA GLU A 343 -8.40 7.75 -21.74
C GLU A 343 -8.33 6.24 -22.03
N ASP A 344 -7.76 5.89 -23.18
CA ASP A 344 -7.57 4.52 -23.60
C ASP A 344 -6.19 4.01 -23.18
N ILE A 345 -6.14 2.77 -22.70
CA ILE A 345 -4.91 2.03 -22.38
C ILE A 345 -4.93 0.68 -23.08
N THR A 346 -3.75 0.16 -23.41
CA THR A 346 -3.57 -1.21 -23.89
C THR A 346 -3.05 -2.08 -22.76
N LEU A 347 -3.80 -3.14 -22.42
CA LEU A 347 -3.39 -4.17 -21.46
C LEU A 347 -2.87 -5.38 -22.21
N THR A 348 -1.62 -5.80 -21.95
CA THR A 348 -1.17 -7.13 -22.41
C THR A 348 -1.50 -8.15 -21.33
N VAL A 349 -2.33 -9.13 -21.66
CA VAL A 349 -2.74 -10.19 -20.73
C VAL A 349 -2.25 -11.56 -21.20
N MET A 350 -2.08 -12.48 -20.24
CA MET A 350 -1.95 -13.92 -20.50
C MET A 350 -3.31 -14.57 -20.28
N ARG A 351 -3.86 -15.20 -21.30
CA ARG A 351 -5.12 -15.97 -21.28
C ARG A 351 -4.89 -17.31 -21.97
N ASP A 352 -5.20 -18.43 -21.32
CA ASP A 352 -5.03 -19.79 -21.87
C ASP A 352 -3.62 -20.10 -22.42
N GLY A 353 -2.59 -19.52 -21.79
CA GLY A 353 -1.19 -19.67 -22.22
C GLY A 353 -0.79 -18.82 -23.43
N GLU A 354 -1.66 -17.93 -23.91
CA GLU A 354 -1.41 -17.01 -25.03
C GLU A 354 -1.42 -15.56 -24.56
N ARG A 355 -0.53 -14.73 -25.12
CA ARG A 355 -0.55 -13.29 -24.90
C ARG A 355 -1.57 -12.63 -25.80
N ARG A 356 -2.39 -11.74 -25.22
CA ARG A 356 -3.39 -10.93 -25.95
C ARG A 356 -3.28 -9.48 -25.50
N ASP A 357 -3.47 -8.56 -26.44
CA ASP A 357 -3.59 -7.14 -26.15
C ASP A 357 -5.07 -6.76 -26.17
N LEU A 358 -5.50 -6.05 -25.13
CA LEU A 358 -6.86 -5.57 -24.96
C LEU A 358 -6.83 -4.05 -24.76
N ASP A 359 -7.59 -3.33 -25.59
CA ASP A 359 -7.75 -1.89 -25.45
C ASP A 359 -8.91 -1.61 -24.49
N VAL A 360 -8.64 -0.80 -23.47
CA VAL A 360 -9.58 -0.49 -22.39
C VAL A 360 -9.71 1.01 -22.24
N THR A 361 -10.92 1.56 -22.38
CA THR A 361 -11.20 2.94 -21.97
C THR A 361 -11.37 2.98 -20.46
N VAL A 362 -10.46 3.66 -19.77
CA VAL A 362 -10.42 3.75 -18.30
C VAL A 362 -11.65 4.50 -17.79
N GLY A 363 -12.31 3.97 -16.76
CA GLY A 363 -13.45 4.61 -16.10
C GLY A 363 -13.04 5.41 -14.87
N SER A 364 -14.00 6.14 -14.29
CA SER A 364 -13.89 6.73 -12.96
C SER A 364 -14.32 5.72 -11.90
N TRP A 365 -13.75 5.83 -10.69
CA TRP A 365 -14.19 5.04 -9.55
C TRP A 365 -15.68 5.30 -9.24
N PRO A 366 -16.53 4.27 -9.13
CA PRO A 366 -17.94 4.48 -8.75
C PRO A 366 -18.05 4.94 -7.29
N ASP A 367 -18.98 5.86 -7.01
CA ASP A 367 -19.28 6.30 -5.63
C ASP A 367 -19.83 5.12 -4.81
N GLU A 368 -19.32 4.97 -3.58
CA GLU A 368 -19.61 3.82 -2.71
C GLU A 368 -21.10 3.74 -2.31
N GLY A 369 -21.74 2.62 -2.64
CA GLY A 369 -23.11 2.32 -2.20
C GLY A 369 -23.51 0.85 -2.26
N LYS A 370 -23.44 0.16 -1.10
CA LYS A 370 -24.19 -1.04 -0.63
C LYS A 370 -23.59 -2.44 -0.75
N ALA A 371 -23.32 -3.04 0.42
CA ALA A 371 -23.13 -4.48 0.66
C ALA A 371 -24.40 -5.13 1.24
N VAL A 372 -24.66 -6.42 0.95
CA VAL A 372 -25.81 -7.22 1.44
C VAL A 372 -25.33 -8.54 2.06
N THR A 373 -25.94 -8.96 3.19
CA THR A 373 -25.61 -10.18 3.96
C THR A 373 -26.79 -11.17 4.05
N GLY A 374 -26.52 -12.50 4.11
CA GLY A 374 -27.52 -13.55 4.33
C GLY A 374 -26.99 -14.98 4.62
N THR A 375 -27.78 -15.88 5.23
CA THR A 375 -27.40 -17.15 5.88
C THR A 375 -27.95 -18.47 5.29
N SER A 376 -27.31 -19.63 5.59
CA SER A 376 -27.16 -20.95 4.93
C SER A 376 -27.92 -22.18 5.50
N LYS A 377 -28.10 -23.30 4.71
CA LYS A 377 -28.32 -24.72 5.15
C LYS A 377 -27.87 -25.81 4.11
N LYS A 378 -27.68 -27.08 4.55
CA LYS A 378 -26.75 -28.13 4.15
C LYS A 378 -27.24 -29.31 3.27
N ASP A 379 -26.32 -29.96 2.47
CA ASP A 379 -26.22 -31.43 2.22
C ASP A 379 -24.85 -31.85 1.57
N ASP A 380 -24.39 -33.14 1.69
CA ASP A 380 -22.99 -33.57 1.54
C ASP A 380 -22.73 -34.74 0.54
N SER A 381 -21.63 -34.67 -0.26
CA SER A 381 -21.01 -35.76 -1.06
C SER A 381 -19.46 -35.65 -1.13
N GLN A 382 -18.71 -36.77 -1.28
CA GLN A 382 -17.22 -36.83 -1.21
C GLN A 382 -16.55 -37.10 -2.57
N VAL A 383 -15.41 -36.42 -2.88
CA VAL A 383 -14.65 -36.47 -4.15
C VAL A 383 -13.15 -36.73 -3.93
N ARG A 384 -12.44 -37.22 -4.98
CA ARG A 384 -11.00 -37.58 -5.09
C ARG A 384 -9.99 -36.51 -4.63
N LEU A 385 -10.42 -35.27 -4.42
CA LEU A 385 -9.59 -34.14 -3.97
C LEU A 385 -9.31 -34.14 -2.47
N GLY A 386 -9.90 -35.10 -1.72
CA GLY A 386 -9.91 -35.02 -0.25
C GLY A 386 -10.88 -33.96 0.27
N ILE A 387 -11.98 -33.70 -0.44
CA ILE A 387 -13.05 -32.79 -0.02
C ILE A 387 -14.40 -33.50 0.00
N ALA A 388 -15.24 -33.10 0.94
CA ALA A 388 -16.67 -33.37 0.88
C ALA A 388 -17.37 -32.13 0.32
N ILE A 389 -18.23 -32.32 -0.68
CA ILE A 389 -18.86 -31.26 -1.44
C ILE A 389 -20.38 -31.41 -1.46
N SER A 390 -21.09 -30.34 -1.76
CA SER A 390 -22.52 -30.38 -2.02
C SER A 390 -22.91 -29.29 -3.03
N ASP A 391 -24.00 -29.50 -3.73
CA ASP A 391 -24.59 -28.46 -4.56
C ASP A 391 -25.01 -27.26 -3.72
N LEU A 392 -25.06 -26.08 -4.36
CA LEU A 392 -25.59 -24.85 -3.77
C LEU A 392 -27.11 -24.83 -3.87
N ASP A 393 -27.78 -24.54 -2.76
CA ASP A 393 -29.19 -24.24 -2.78
C ASP A 393 -29.44 -22.76 -3.18
N GLU A 394 -30.64 -22.46 -3.64
CA GLU A 394 -31.07 -21.10 -4.03
C GLU A 394 -30.81 -20.00 -2.97
N PRO A 395 -31.01 -20.23 -1.67
CA PRO A 395 -30.65 -19.26 -0.63
C PRO A 395 -29.14 -18.97 -0.57
N MET A 396 -28.30 -19.99 -0.76
CA MET A 396 -26.83 -19.85 -0.74
C MET A 396 -26.31 -19.12 -1.96
N ARG A 397 -26.84 -19.43 -3.16
CA ARG A 397 -26.47 -18.71 -4.40
C ARG A 397 -26.69 -17.22 -4.24
N ARG A 398 -27.85 -16.81 -3.73
CA ARG A 398 -28.17 -15.40 -3.48
C ARG A 398 -27.32 -14.77 -2.39
N GLN A 399 -26.94 -15.57 -1.38
CA GLN A 399 -26.10 -15.08 -0.26
C GLN A 399 -24.66 -14.82 -0.68
N LEU A 400 -24.12 -15.69 -1.53
CA LEU A 400 -22.72 -15.66 -1.96
C LEU A 400 -22.53 -14.92 -3.28
N ASP A 401 -23.64 -14.42 -3.85
CA ASP A 401 -23.69 -13.73 -5.14
C ASP A 401 -23.04 -14.57 -6.26
N VAL A 402 -23.43 -15.86 -6.31
CA VAL A 402 -22.94 -16.81 -7.31
C VAL A 402 -24.12 -17.49 -8.02
N ASP A 403 -24.06 -17.60 -9.33
CA ASP A 403 -25.10 -18.24 -10.13
C ASP A 403 -25.08 -19.77 -10.01
N SER A 404 -23.85 -20.34 -9.91
CA SER A 404 -23.61 -21.78 -9.87
C SER A 404 -22.36 -22.10 -9.07
N GLY A 405 -22.11 -23.39 -8.81
CA GLY A 405 -20.91 -23.85 -8.15
C GLY A 405 -21.17 -24.92 -7.10
N VAL A 406 -20.08 -25.39 -6.48
CA VAL A 406 -20.07 -26.50 -5.51
C VAL A 406 -19.49 -26.06 -4.19
N LEU A 407 -20.24 -26.24 -3.11
CA LEU A 407 -19.82 -25.87 -1.77
C LEU A 407 -18.89 -26.94 -1.16
N VAL A 408 -17.74 -26.52 -0.67
CA VAL A 408 -16.80 -27.35 0.11
C VAL A 408 -17.28 -27.46 1.55
N ARG A 409 -17.73 -28.65 1.93
CA ARG A 409 -18.24 -28.97 3.28
C ARG A 409 -17.14 -29.34 4.25
N GLN A 410 -16.15 -30.10 3.75
CA GLN A 410 -15.03 -30.56 4.55
C GLN A 410 -13.82 -30.74 3.67
N VAL A 411 -12.63 -30.51 4.22
CA VAL A 411 -11.34 -30.72 3.56
C VAL A 411 -10.53 -31.69 4.43
N ASP A 412 -9.98 -32.75 3.81
CA ASP A 412 -9.01 -33.64 4.48
C ASP A 412 -7.69 -32.84 4.63
N PRO A 413 -7.19 -32.62 5.87
CA PRO A 413 -5.94 -31.87 6.10
C PRO A 413 -4.71 -32.43 5.38
N ARG A 414 -4.76 -33.68 4.88
CA ARG A 414 -3.67 -34.33 4.15
C ARG A 414 -3.93 -34.46 2.67
N GLY A 415 -5.09 -33.99 2.18
CA GLY A 415 -5.48 -34.06 0.77
C GLY A 415 -4.91 -32.91 -0.08
N ALA A 416 -4.95 -33.11 -1.40
CA ALA A 416 -4.51 -32.14 -2.39
C ALA A 416 -5.23 -30.76 -2.25
N ALA A 417 -6.50 -30.77 -1.90
CA ALA A 417 -7.27 -29.57 -1.66
C ALA A 417 -6.77 -28.75 -0.47
N ALA A 418 -6.39 -29.38 0.64
CA ALA A 418 -5.80 -28.69 1.79
C ALA A 418 -4.44 -28.07 1.43
N ALA A 419 -3.60 -28.81 0.68
CA ALA A 419 -2.31 -28.32 0.21
C ALA A 419 -2.46 -27.10 -0.74
N ALA A 420 -3.54 -27.06 -1.53
CA ALA A 420 -3.90 -25.93 -2.40
C ALA A 420 -4.53 -24.74 -1.63
N GLY A 421 -4.80 -24.89 -0.34
CA GLY A 421 -5.41 -23.83 0.48
C GLY A 421 -6.92 -23.76 0.42
N LEU A 422 -7.60 -24.79 -0.11
CA LEU A 422 -9.05 -24.92 -0.01
C LEU A 422 -9.49 -25.09 1.44
N SER A 423 -10.59 -24.48 1.79
CA SER A 423 -11.14 -24.49 3.14
C SER A 423 -12.64 -24.80 3.12
N ARG A 424 -13.14 -25.26 4.27
CA ARG A 424 -14.59 -25.41 4.45
C ARG A 424 -15.31 -24.08 4.27
N GLY A 425 -16.36 -24.07 3.47
CA GLY A 425 -17.15 -22.88 3.16
C GLY A 425 -16.82 -22.25 1.82
N ASP A 426 -15.72 -22.66 1.16
CA ASP A 426 -15.42 -22.24 -0.19
C ASP A 426 -16.48 -22.77 -1.17
N VAL A 427 -16.79 -21.98 -2.19
CA VAL A 427 -17.60 -22.41 -3.33
C VAL A 427 -16.70 -22.52 -4.55
N ILE A 428 -16.57 -23.70 -5.11
CA ILE A 428 -15.83 -23.92 -6.36
C ILE A 428 -16.74 -23.52 -7.51
N VAL A 429 -16.35 -22.51 -8.27
CA VAL A 429 -17.13 -21.96 -9.40
C VAL A 429 -16.48 -22.25 -10.76
N SER A 430 -15.15 -22.51 -10.78
CA SER A 430 -14.46 -22.96 -11.99
C SER A 430 -13.30 -23.87 -11.63
N PHE A 431 -13.01 -24.86 -12.49
CA PHE A 431 -11.94 -25.83 -12.34
C PHE A 431 -11.21 -26.02 -13.68
N ASN A 432 -9.90 -25.73 -13.74
CA ASN A 432 -9.06 -25.82 -14.94
C ASN A 432 -9.68 -25.11 -16.16
N GLY A 433 -10.24 -23.90 -15.95
CA GLY A 433 -10.87 -23.10 -17.02
C GLY A 433 -12.29 -23.53 -17.39
N GLN A 434 -12.87 -24.54 -16.76
CA GLN A 434 -14.26 -24.97 -16.98
C GLN A 434 -15.15 -24.46 -15.85
N ASP A 435 -16.27 -23.85 -16.17
CA ASP A 435 -17.27 -23.45 -15.19
C ASP A 435 -17.93 -24.67 -14.56
N ILE A 436 -18.13 -24.60 -13.23
CA ILE A 436 -18.71 -25.68 -12.43
C ILE A 436 -20.12 -25.31 -12.03
N GLU A 437 -21.11 -26.04 -12.56
CA GLU A 437 -22.52 -25.81 -12.28
C GLU A 437 -22.99 -26.60 -11.03
N ASP A 438 -22.49 -27.81 -10.89
CA ASP A 438 -22.91 -28.77 -9.86
C ASP A 438 -21.78 -29.77 -9.50
N THR A 439 -22.06 -30.68 -8.56
CA THR A 439 -21.13 -31.71 -8.10
C THR A 439 -20.71 -32.68 -9.18
N ASP A 440 -21.59 -33.00 -10.13
CA ASP A 440 -21.30 -33.93 -11.22
C ASP A 440 -20.32 -33.28 -12.21
N ALA A 441 -20.51 -32.01 -12.57
CA ALA A 441 -19.59 -31.24 -13.41
C ALA A 441 -18.18 -31.15 -12.77
N LEU A 442 -18.09 -30.91 -11.46
CA LEU A 442 -16.79 -30.91 -10.78
C LEU A 442 -16.12 -32.29 -10.80
N MET A 443 -16.87 -33.37 -10.59
CA MET A 443 -16.31 -34.74 -10.62
C MET A 443 -15.79 -35.10 -12.02
N GLU A 444 -16.46 -34.70 -13.09
CA GLU A 444 -16.01 -34.89 -14.47
C GLU A 444 -14.74 -34.07 -14.76
N ALA A 445 -14.74 -32.77 -14.42
CA ALA A 445 -13.60 -31.88 -14.61
C ALA A 445 -12.33 -32.39 -13.85
N VAL A 446 -12.48 -32.89 -12.63
CA VAL A 446 -11.39 -33.47 -11.84
C VAL A 446 -10.86 -34.77 -12.45
N LYS A 447 -11.73 -35.59 -13.07
CA LYS A 447 -11.33 -36.83 -13.72
C LYS A 447 -10.45 -36.59 -14.94
N ASP A 448 -10.76 -35.55 -15.69
CA ASP A 448 -10.09 -35.20 -16.96
C ASP A 448 -8.88 -34.25 -16.74
N ALA A 449 -8.65 -33.83 -15.51
CA ALA A 449 -7.59 -32.86 -15.20
C ALA A 449 -6.19 -33.47 -15.29
N PRO A 450 -5.19 -32.69 -15.74
CA PRO A 450 -3.80 -33.11 -15.77
C PRO A 450 -3.26 -33.35 -14.35
N THR A 451 -2.42 -34.40 -14.19
CA THR A 451 -1.80 -34.75 -12.91
C THR A 451 -0.32 -34.36 -12.84
N ASP A 452 0.24 -33.91 -13.95
CA ASP A 452 1.66 -33.54 -14.08
C ASP A 452 1.94 -32.07 -13.74
N ARG A 453 0.90 -31.25 -13.71
CA ARG A 453 0.98 -29.81 -13.36
C ARG A 453 -0.13 -29.39 -12.40
N ALA A 454 0.05 -28.22 -11.77
CA ALA A 454 -1.03 -27.58 -11.02
C ALA A 454 -2.12 -27.08 -11.98
N VAL A 455 -3.38 -27.16 -11.54
CA VAL A 455 -4.54 -26.61 -12.28
C VAL A 455 -5.14 -25.43 -11.50
N PRO A 456 -5.58 -24.36 -12.19
CA PRO A 456 -6.23 -23.25 -11.53
C PRO A 456 -7.66 -23.65 -11.14
N VAL A 457 -8.04 -23.33 -9.90
CA VAL A 457 -9.39 -23.50 -9.36
C VAL A 457 -9.89 -22.16 -8.86
N ARG A 458 -10.96 -21.62 -9.44
CA ARG A 458 -11.61 -20.42 -8.96
C ARG A 458 -12.63 -20.76 -7.89
N ILE A 459 -12.50 -20.09 -6.77
CA ILE A 459 -13.41 -20.26 -5.62
C ILE A 459 -13.96 -18.92 -5.18
N VAL A 460 -15.13 -18.95 -4.54
CA VAL A 460 -15.68 -17.82 -3.78
C VAL A 460 -15.56 -18.16 -2.30
N ARG A 461 -14.86 -17.30 -1.55
CA ARG A 461 -14.65 -17.38 -0.10
C ARG A 461 -15.09 -16.07 0.54
N ASP A 462 -16.03 -16.13 1.48
CA ASP A 462 -16.57 -14.94 2.17
C ASP A 462 -17.06 -13.84 1.19
N GLY A 463 -17.62 -14.25 0.05
CA GLY A 463 -18.09 -13.34 -1.01
C GLY A 463 -16.99 -12.78 -1.92
N GLN A 464 -15.75 -13.22 -1.77
CA GLN A 464 -14.62 -12.80 -2.61
C GLN A 464 -14.17 -13.92 -3.54
N SER A 465 -14.04 -13.60 -4.83
CA SER A 465 -13.50 -14.52 -5.84
C SER A 465 -11.98 -14.57 -5.77
N LEU A 466 -11.41 -15.77 -5.77
CA LEU A 466 -9.97 -15.99 -5.80
C LEU A 466 -9.61 -17.30 -6.49
N PHE A 467 -8.39 -17.38 -7.01
CA PHE A 467 -7.82 -18.59 -7.57
C PHE A 467 -6.89 -19.29 -6.58
N VAL A 468 -6.98 -20.62 -6.55
CA VAL A 468 -6.00 -21.49 -5.89
C VAL A 468 -5.40 -22.43 -6.94
N ALA A 469 -4.13 -22.79 -6.76
CA ALA A 469 -3.48 -23.76 -7.64
C ALA A 469 -3.56 -25.14 -6.99
N LEU A 470 -4.24 -26.08 -7.65
CA LEU A 470 -4.46 -27.41 -7.14
C LEU A 470 -3.63 -28.42 -7.94
N ARG A 471 -2.81 -29.22 -7.26
CA ARG A 471 -2.02 -30.31 -7.86
C ARG A 471 -2.64 -31.66 -7.47
N LEU A 472 -3.10 -32.40 -8.48
CA LEU A 472 -3.65 -33.75 -8.25
C LEU A 472 -2.51 -34.74 -8.02
N GLU A 473 -2.60 -35.54 -6.97
CA GLU A 473 -1.65 -36.64 -6.75
C GLU A 473 -1.99 -37.84 -7.64
N THR A 474 -0.97 -38.38 -8.30
CA THR A 474 -1.10 -39.66 -9.04
C THR A 474 -1.28 -40.77 -8.00
N GLU A 475 -2.38 -41.51 -8.05
CA GLU A 475 -2.52 -42.74 -7.22
C GLU A 475 -1.32 -43.64 -7.46
N LYS A 476 -0.50 -43.83 -6.45
CA LYS A 476 0.41 -44.99 -6.40
C LYS A 476 -0.47 -46.23 -6.29
N GLN A 477 -0.57 -46.97 -7.39
CA GLN A 477 -1.10 -48.33 -7.33
C GLN A 477 -0.17 -49.11 -6.37
N GLU A 478 -0.70 -49.49 -5.19
CA GLU A 478 -0.13 -50.57 -4.35
C GLU A 478 -0.40 -51.94 -4.97
#